data_f485941c2ed2aec4140aafdef54ec678
#
_entry.id   f485941c2ed2aec4140aafdef54ec678
#
_cell.length_a   1.000
_cell.length_b   1.000
_cell.length_c   1.000
_cell.angle_alpha   90.00
_cell.angle_beta   90.00
_cell.angle_gamma   90.00
#
_symmetry.space_group_name_H-M   'P 1'
#
loop_
_entity.id
_entity.type
_entity.pdbx_description
1 polymer ?
#
loop_
_entity_poly.entity_id
_entity_poly.type
_entity_poly.pdbx_seq_one_letter_code
_entity_poly.pdbx_strand_id
1 'polypeptide(L)'
;MKHYLTLMLILACCDALAQPAIKTTFVSGSGRSRAEGPAMVCDGNTLTKWCIDQPNLMPYSVTLDAGQATTFAEYGFTTGDDTSSYPSRNPVTWTLSGSNDGKEWTVLDSRKNDRSLPDVDHQECRFRPTAASASKAYRYFRFEFSKMRGGTRIQLSEISFYKTIQKALPISFVSGTGRIAKEGPAMTCDGHLYTKWCLDEPREMPYTVVFDASQATEISSYGLTTGDDTHTYFTRNPIDWRVSGSNDKQNWTVIDNRKYDRRMRDENLKEYRYKPSAPGSFRYYRFEFIRMEGGTRLQLSEIKLYN
;
A
#
# COMPACT_ATOMS: atom_id res chain seq x y z
N MET A 1 -48.35 -9.19 -38.00
CA MET A 1 -47.84 -8.50 -36.79
C MET A 1 -46.60 -9.21 -36.30
N LYS A 2 -45.43 -8.61 -36.54
CA LYS A 2 -44.15 -9.20 -36.08
C LYS A 2 -43.81 -8.53 -34.74
N HIS A 3 -43.78 -9.31 -33.66
CA HIS A 3 -43.34 -8.85 -32.36
C HIS A 3 -41.80 -8.87 -32.33
N TYR A 4 -41.18 -7.70 -32.23
CA TYR A 4 -39.76 -7.55 -31.90
C TYR A 4 -39.62 -7.65 -30.39
N LEU A 5 -38.96 -8.72 -29.93
CA LEU A 5 -38.55 -8.89 -28.54
C LEU A 5 -37.23 -8.12 -28.33
N THR A 6 -37.31 -6.96 -27.72
CA THR A 6 -36.12 -6.17 -27.34
C THR A 6 -35.48 -6.80 -26.12
N LEU A 7 -34.37 -7.49 -26.34
CA LEU A 7 -33.53 -8.04 -25.25
C LEU A 7 -32.79 -6.88 -24.62
N MET A 8 -33.24 -6.41 -23.44
CA MET A 8 -32.52 -5.46 -22.61
C MET A 8 -31.33 -6.17 -21.95
N LEU A 9 -30.13 -5.94 -22.52
CA LEU A 9 -28.88 -6.36 -21.88
C LEU A 9 -28.63 -5.43 -20.69
N ILE A 10 -28.95 -5.90 -19.48
CA ILE A 10 -28.52 -5.23 -18.25
C ILE A 10 -27.02 -5.47 -18.14
N LEU A 11 -26.21 -4.48 -18.55
CA LEU A 11 -24.81 -4.40 -18.15
C LEU A 11 -24.80 -4.18 -16.64
N ALA A 12 -24.52 -5.22 -15.87
CA ALA A 12 -24.11 -5.07 -14.50
C ALA A 12 -22.77 -4.31 -14.51
N CYS A 13 -22.80 -3.02 -14.25
CA CYS A 13 -21.65 -2.27 -13.82
C CYS A 13 -21.14 -2.94 -12.53
N CYS A 14 -20.10 -3.75 -12.66
CA CYS A 14 -19.34 -4.18 -11.51
C CYS A 14 -18.58 -2.94 -11.02
N ASP A 15 -19.20 -2.19 -10.11
CA ASP A 15 -18.50 -1.19 -9.33
C ASP A 15 -17.37 -1.92 -8.60
N ALA A 16 -16.14 -1.70 -9.05
CA ALA A 16 -14.95 -2.16 -8.35
C ALA A 16 -14.73 -1.29 -7.11
N LEU A 17 -15.62 -1.43 -6.14
CA LEU A 17 -15.47 -0.83 -4.83
C LEU A 17 -14.20 -1.40 -4.19
N ALA A 18 -13.41 -0.53 -3.54
CA ALA A 18 -12.31 -0.94 -2.69
C ALA A 18 -12.79 -2.08 -1.78
N GLN A 19 -12.12 -3.24 -1.83
CA GLN A 19 -12.60 -4.44 -1.14
C GLN A 19 -12.68 -4.19 0.36
N PRO A 20 -13.86 -4.39 0.99
CA PRO A 20 -14.00 -4.20 2.41
C PRO A 20 -13.10 -5.20 3.15
N ALA A 21 -12.43 -4.71 4.20
CA ALA A 21 -11.69 -5.55 5.11
C ALA A 21 -12.63 -6.57 5.77
N ILE A 22 -12.10 -7.75 6.10
CA ILE A 22 -12.79 -8.71 6.94
C ILE A 22 -13.01 -8.06 8.31
N LYS A 23 -14.25 -7.97 8.75
CA LYS A 23 -14.57 -7.41 10.06
C LYS A 23 -13.99 -8.32 11.15
N THR A 24 -13.19 -7.75 12.03
CA THR A 24 -12.65 -8.43 13.21
C THR A 24 -13.04 -7.69 14.48
N THR A 25 -13.03 -8.39 15.61
CA THR A 25 -13.27 -7.84 16.93
C THR A 25 -12.10 -8.18 17.85
N PHE A 26 -11.83 -7.28 18.78
CA PHE A 26 -10.76 -7.48 19.77
C PHE A 26 -11.10 -8.60 20.76
N VAL A 27 -10.14 -9.48 21.02
CA VAL A 27 -10.23 -10.57 22.02
C VAL A 27 -9.31 -10.28 23.20
N SER A 28 -8.03 -10.06 22.95
CA SER A 28 -7.01 -9.81 23.98
C SER A 28 -5.80 -9.13 23.38
N GLY A 29 -4.95 -8.52 24.23
CA GLY A 29 -3.72 -7.92 23.77
C GLY A 29 -2.88 -7.31 24.91
N SER A 30 -1.65 -6.92 24.58
CA SER A 30 -0.71 -6.31 25.52
C SER A 30 -1.09 -4.85 25.79
N GLY A 31 -1.08 -4.48 27.08
CA GLY A 31 -1.42 -3.14 27.56
C GLY A 31 -2.88 -3.00 28.00
N ARG A 32 -3.14 -1.97 28.82
CA ARG A 32 -4.45 -1.74 29.44
C ARG A 32 -5.01 -0.34 29.22
N SER A 33 -4.37 0.48 28.39
CA SER A 33 -4.88 1.84 28.10
C SER A 33 -6.25 1.76 27.41
N ARG A 34 -7.19 2.59 27.85
CA ARG A 34 -8.49 2.74 27.19
C ARG A 34 -8.37 3.64 25.95
N ALA A 35 -7.45 4.60 25.96
CA ALA A 35 -7.27 5.56 24.86
C ALA A 35 -6.32 5.06 23.76
N GLU A 36 -5.28 4.30 24.12
CA GLU A 36 -4.24 3.82 23.21
C GLU A 36 -3.97 2.32 23.43
N GLY A 37 -5.00 1.56 23.74
CA GLY A 37 -4.90 0.12 23.99
C GLY A 37 -4.99 -0.72 22.71
N PRO A 38 -4.72 -2.03 22.84
CA PRO A 38 -4.67 -2.94 21.68
C PRO A 38 -6.02 -3.12 20.96
N ALA A 39 -7.16 -2.77 21.58
CA ALA A 39 -8.46 -2.80 20.93
C ALA A 39 -8.61 -1.75 19.82
N MET A 40 -7.81 -0.68 19.85
CA MET A 40 -7.86 0.39 18.85
C MET A 40 -7.45 -0.09 17.46
N VAL A 41 -6.71 -1.20 17.32
CA VAL A 41 -6.27 -1.70 16.01
C VAL A 41 -7.38 -2.37 15.18
N CYS A 42 -8.60 -2.42 15.68
CA CYS A 42 -9.74 -3.03 14.94
C CYS A 42 -11.06 -2.30 15.23
N ASP A 43 -11.02 -1.03 15.62
CA ASP A 43 -12.21 -0.22 15.90
C ASP A 43 -12.77 0.48 14.65
N GLY A 44 -12.05 0.39 13.51
CA GLY A 44 -12.43 0.99 12.24
C GLY A 44 -12.14 2.50 12.17
N ASN A 45 -11.35 3.04 13.11
CA ASN A 45 -11.04 4.45 13.20
C ASN A 45 -9.53 4.69 13.13
N THR A 46 -9.03 5.10 11.98
CA THR A 46 -7.59 5.36 11.78
C THR A 46 -7.03 6.53 12.59
N LEU A 47 -7.89 7.31 13.28
CA LEU A 47 -7.49 8.39 14.18
C LEU A 47 -7.19 7.90 15.61
N THR A 48 -7.57 6.68 15.94
CA THR A 48 -7.18 5.98 17.17
C THR A 48 -5.97 5.10 16.91
N LYS A 49 -5.26 4.71 17.97
CA LYS A 49 -4.07 3.86 17.83
C LYS A 49 -3.84 3.00 19.07
N TRP A 50 -3.19 1.87 18.87
CA TRP A 50 -2.50 1.14 19.91
C TRP A 50 -1.09 1.73 20.05
N CYS A 51 -0.77 2.30 21.22
CA CYS A 51 0.55 2.83 21.50
C CYS A 51 0.94 2.50 22.93
N ILE A 52 1.92 1.59 23.11
CA ILE A 52 2.41 1.19 24.44
C ILE A 52 3.93 1.10 24.45
N ASP A 53 4.50 1.34 25.63
CA ASP A 53 5.92 1.15 25.93
C ASP A 53 6.06 0.40 27.27
N GLN A 54 5.93 -0.92 27.19
CA GLN A 54 5.99 -1.82 28.36
C GLN A 54 6.91 -3.00 28.03
N PRO A 55 8.25 -2.83 28.04
CA PRO A 55 9.21 -3.84 27.59
C PRO A 55 9.06 -5.22 28.22
N ASN A 56 8.58 -5.26 29.47
CA ASN A 56 8.30 -6.50 30.21
C ASN A 56 7.12 -7.33 29.62
N LEU A 57 6.31 -6.73 28.75
CA LEU A 57 5.23 -7.41 28.03
C LEU A 57 5.62 -7.86 26.63
N MET A 58 6.86 -7.61 26.20
CA MET A 58 7.30 -8.06 24.86
C MET A 58 7.50 -9.58 24.82
N PRO A 59 7.15 -10.25 23.70
CA PRO A 59 6.56 -9.68 22.50
C PRO A 59 5.15 -9.14 22.76
N TYR A 60 4.86 -7.93 22.23
CA TYR A 60 3.51 -7.40 22.31
C TYR A 60 2.56 -8.21 21.46
N SER A 61 1.42 -8.57 21.98
CA SER A 61 0.45 -9.39 21.28
C SER A 61 -0.91 -8.70 21.13
N VAL A 62 -1.62 -9.06 20.07
CA VAL A 62 -3.04 -8.75 19.88
C VAL A 62 -3.72 -9.95 19.22
N THR A 63 -4.88 -10.34 19.74
CA THR A 63 -5.71 -11.40 19.21
C THR A 63 -7.04 -10.81 18.75
N LEU A 64 -7.40 -11.14 17.51
CA LEU A 64 -8.62 -10.68 16.83
C LEU A 64 -9.49 -11.88 16.47
N ASP A 65 -10.83 -11.72 16.57
CA ASP A 65 -11.84 -12.72 16.18
C ASP A 65 -12.57 -12.27 14.91
N ALA A 66 -12.53 -13.06 13.86
CA ALA A 66 -13.28 -12.83 12.61
C ALA A 66 -14.74 -13.32 12.69
N GLY A 67 -15.20 -13.76 13.87
CA GLY A 67 -16.55 -14.27 14.12
C GLY A 67 -16.80 -15.68 13.60
N GLN A 68 -16.14 -16.07 12.54
CA GLN A 68 -16.19 -17.41 11.93
C GLN A 68 -14.87 -17.76 11.26
N ALA A 69 -14.64 -19.04 11.00
CA ALA A 69 -13.47 -19.46 10.23
C ALA A 69 -13.51 -18.85 8.83
N THR A 70 -12.49 -18.08 8.49
CA THR A 70 -12.38 -17.37 7.22
C THR A 70 -10.97 -17.47 6.65
N THR A 71 -10.86 -17.46 5.32
CA THR A 71 -9.60 -17.32 4.60
C THR A 71 -9.31 -15.86 4.34
N PHE A 72 -8.05 -15.49 4.29
CA PHE A 72 -7.62 -14.17 3.85
C PHE A 72 -6.44 -14.31 2.87
N ALA A 73 -6.24 -13.32 2.04
CA ALA A 73 -5.17 -13.30 1.05
C ALA A 73 -4.09 -12.26 1.38
N GLU A 74 -4.48 -11.17 2.05
CA GLU A 74 -3.58 -10.12 2.54
C GLU A 74 -4.01 -9.65 3.92
N TYR A 75 -3.05 -9.18 4.72
CA TYR A 75 -3.32 -8.39 5.93
C TYR A 75 -2.61 -7.05 5.82
N GLY A 76 -3.12 -6.04 6.50
CA GLY A 76 -2.58 -4.67 6.48
C GLY A 76 -2.31 -4.13 7.88
N PHE A 77 -1.27 -3.31 8.00
CA PHE A 77 -1.03 -2.45 9.15
C PHE A 77 -1.17 -1.00 8.73
N THR A 78 -1.98 -0.24 9.45
CA THR A 78 -2.07 1.21 9.28
C THR A 78 -1.23 1.89 10.36
N THR A 79 -0.35 2.78 9.94
CA THR A 79 0.52 3.57 10.81
C THR A 79 -0.30 4.54 11.68
N GLY A 80 0.24 4.95 12.82
CA GLY A 80 -0.43 5.87 13.74
C GLY A 80 -0.50 7.31 13.22
N ASP A 81 -1.24 8.14 13.93
CA ASP A 81 -1.50 9.56 13.64
C ASP A 81 -0.29 10.50 13.81
N ASP A 82 0.79 10.00 14.42
CA ASP A 82 2.04 10.74 14.64
C ASP A 82 3.27 9.92 14.20
N THR A 83 3.09 8.96 13.31
CA THR A 83 4.20 8.11 12.79
C THR A 83 5.25 8.92 12.06
N SER A 84 4.88 10.00 11.36
CA SER A 84 5.83 10.90 10.70
C SER A 84 6.84 11.52 11.67
N SER A 85 6.41 11.78 12.91
CA SER A 85 7.27 12.28 13.99
C SER A 85 7.98 11.16 14.76
N TYR A 86 7.40 9.97 14.83
CA TYR A 86 7.89 8.84 15.62
C TYR A 86 7.97 7.52 14.83
N PRO A 87 8.66 7.46 13.68
CA PRO A 87 8.73 6.27 12.83
C PRO A 87 9.46 5.09 13.52
N SER A 88 10.21 5.36 14.57
CA SER A 88 10.89 4.35 15.39
C SER A 88 9.92 3.37 16.08
N ARG A 89 8.64 3.75 16.23
CA ARG A 89 7.60 2.94 16.87
C ARG A 89 6.99 1.89 15.93
N ASN A 90 7.26 1.95 14.63
CA ASN A 90 6.79 0.97 13.65
C ASN A 90 7.36 -0.42 13.96
N PRO A 91 6.54 -1.50 14.03
CA PRO A 91 7.05 -2.85 14.16
C PRO A 91 7.85 -3.27 12.92
N VAL A 92 8.94 -4.01 13.16
CA VAL A 92 9.81 -4.55 12.10
C VAL A 92 10.00 -6.06 12.20
N THR A 93 9.62 -6.69 13.32
CA THR A 93 9.64 -8.14 13.47
C THR A 93 8.36 -8.59 14.14
N TRP A 94 7.62 -9.49 13.46
CA TRP A 94 6.37 -10.02 13.98
C TRP A 94 6.06 -11.41 13.43
N THR A 95 5.17 -12.09 14.13
CA THR A 95 4.57 -13.35 13.70
C THR A 95 3.06 -13.20 13.69
N LEU A 96 2.41 -13.71 12.64
CA LEU A 96 0.97 -13.88 12.53
C LEU A 96 0.65 -15.35 12.68
N SER A 97 -0.27 -15.71 13.58
CA SER A 97 -0.78 -17.07 13.78
C SER A 97 -2.29 -17.10 13.68
N GLY A 98 -2.83 -18.21 13.19
CA GLY A 98 -4.26 -18.51 13.11
C GLY A 98 -4.66 -19.66 14.02
N SER A 99 -5.91 -19.61 14.54
CA SER A 99 -6.51 -20.65 15.37
C SER A 99 -8.02 -20.74 15.13
N ASN A 100 -8.61 -21.90 15.38
CA ASN A 100 -10.07 -22.08 15.35
C ASN A 100 -10.69 -22.23 16.74
N ASP A 101 -9.88 -22.49 17.76
CA ASP A 101 -10.31 -22.72 19.16
C ASP A 101 -9.68 -21.73 20.16
N GLY A 102 -8.78 -20.85 19.70
CA GLY A 102 -8.04 -19.90 20.53
C GLY A 102 -6.97 -20.54 21.42
N LYS A 103 -6.69 -21.83 21.26
CA LYS A 103 -5.72 -22.60 22.05
C LYS A 103 -4.57 -23.09 21.18
N GLU A 104 -4.87 -23.83 20.12
CA GLU A 104 -3.89 -24.35 19.18
C GLU A 104 -3.64 -23.32 18.06
N TRP A 105 -2.39 -22.90 17.90
CA TRP A 105 -2.01 -21.83 16.98
C TRP A 105 -1.08 -22.34 15.88
N THR A 106 -1.39 -21.97 14.65
CA THR A 106 -0.59 -22.28 13.46
C THR A 106 0.02 -20.99 12.92
N VAL A 107 1.32 -20.95 12.70
CA VAL A 107 1.99 -19.79 12.09
C VAL A 107 1.56 -19.64 10.63
N LEU A 108 1.15 -18.43 10.25
CA LEU A 108 0.69 -18.05 8.92
C LEU A 108 1.70 -17.14 8.20
N ASP A 109 2.39 -16.28 8.96
CA ASP A 109 3.46 -15.44 8.46
C ASP A 109 4.47 -15.11 9.55
N SER A 110 5.73 -14.88 9.15
CA SER A 110 6.79 -14.46 10.05
C SER A 110 7.71 -13.49 9.33
N ARG A 111 7.83 -12.29 9.87
CA ARG A 111 8.65 -11.21 9.32
C ARG A 111 9.78 -10.86 10.27
N LYS A 112 10.98 -10.66 9.72
CA LYS A 112 12.17 -10.30 10.50
C LYS A 112 12.86 -9.10 9.86
N ASN A 113 12.99 -8.02 10.65
CA ASN A 113 13.57 -6.75 10.21
C ASN A 113 12.90 -6.15 8.94
N ASP A 114 11.61 -6.41 8.75
CA ASP A 114 10.82 -5.84 7.66
C ASP A 114 10.57 -4.35 7.93
N ARG A 115 11.06 -3.49 7.05
CA ARG A 115 10.94 -2.04 7.15
C ARG A 115 9.94 -1.45 6.15
N SER A 116 8.98 -2.25 5.69
CA SER A 116 7.98 -1.83 4.70
C SER A 116 6.99 -0.80 5.21
N LEU A 117 6.74 -0.74 6.54
CA LEU A 117 5.89 0.30 7.11
C LEU A 117 6.49 1.69 6.85
N PRO A 118 5.72 2.61 6.25
CA PRO A 118 6.20 3.94 5.93
C PRO A 118 6.28 4.86 7.16
N ASP A 119 7.08 5.94 7.03
CA ASP A 119 7.24 6.99 8.04
C ASP A 119 6.17 8.09 7.85
N VAL A 120 4.91 7.71 7.62
CA VAL A 120 3.78 8.58 7.31
C VAL A 120 2.58 8.19 8.15
N ASP A 121 1.80 9.18 8.54
CA ASP A 121 0.59 9.01 9.35
C ASP A 121 -0.52 8.34 8.53
N HIS A 122 -1.33 7.50 9.19
CA HIS A 122 -2.53 6.86 8.65
C HIS A 122 -2.32 6.11 7.32
N GLN A 123 -1.11 5.62 7.05
CA GLN A 123 -0.81 4.89 5.82
C GLN A 123 -0.88 3.39 6.05
N GLU A 124 -1.73 2.71 5.27
CA GLU A 124 -1.78 1.25 5.25
C GLU A 124 -0.63 0.67 4.43
N CYS A 125 0.00 -0.37 4.97
CA CYS A 125 0.94 -1.25 4.27
C CYS A 125 0.40 -2.68 4.30
N ARG A 126 0.23 -3.33 3.14
CA ARG A 126 -0.33 -4.68 3.02
C ARG A 126 0.76 -5.72 2.83
N PHE A 127 0.52 -6.88 3.41
CA PHE A 127 1.42 -8.02 3.43
C PHE A 127 0.70 -9.28 2.95
N ARG A 128 1.40 -10.11 2.18
CA ARG A 128 0.93 -11.47 1.85
C ARG A 128 1.58 -12.45 2.82
N PRO A 129 0.80 -13.35 3.44
CA PRO A 129 1.37 -14.37 4.29
C PRO A 129 2.23 -15.34 3.48
N THR A 130 3.30 -15.84 4.09
CA THR A 130 4.31 -16.67 3.40
C THR A 130 4.14 -18.17 3.66
N ALA A 131 3.46 -18.56 4.73
CA ALA A 131 3.27 -19.97 5.05
C ALA A 131 2.14 -20.61 4.24
N ALA A 132 2.32 -21.84 3.78
CA ALA A 132 1.28 -22.60 3.08
C ALA A 132 0.01 -22.80 3.93
N SER A 133 0.14 -22.84 5.26
CA SER A 133 -0.97 -22.90 6.23
C SER A 133 -1.93 -21.71 6.14
N ALA A 134 -1.49 -20.55 5.62
CA ALA A 134 -2.33 -19.37 5.47
C ALA A 134 -3.45 -19.53 4.43
N SER A 135 -3.41 -20.55 3.58
CA SER A 135 -4.51 -20.91 2.68
C SER A 135 -5.73 -21.53 3.38
N LYS A 136 -5.59 -21.95 4.63
CA LYS A 136 -6.67 -22.53 5.43
C LYS A 136 -7.50 -21.44 6.11
N ALA A 137 -8.74 -21.80 6.48
CA ALA A 137 -9.64 -20.90 7.20
C ALA A 137 -9.39 -20.96 8.71
N TYR A 138 -9.29 -19.77 9.32
CA TYR A 138 -9.15 -19.60 10.78
C TYR A 138 -10.15 -18.57 11.28
N ARG A 139 -10.61 -18.73 12.53
CA ARG A 139 -11.48 -17.77 13.19
C ARG A 139 -10.70 -16.71 13.95
N TYR A 140 -9.65 -17.10 14.66
CA TYR A 140 -8.83 -16.23 15.48
C TYR A 140 -7.49 -15.96 14.80
N PHE A 141 -7.04 -14.70 14.86
CA PHE A 141 -5.76 -14.24 14.35
C PHE A 141 -4.98 -13.56 15.47
N ARG A 142 -3.73 -13.98 15.69
CA ARG A 142 -2.85 -13.40 16.70
C ARG A 142 -1.59 -12.88 16.07
N PHE A 143 -1.30 -11.61 16.33
CA PHE A 143 0.00 -11.02 16.05
C PHE A 143 0.84 -10.99 17.32
N GLU A 144 2.14 -11.23 17.15
CA GLU A 144 3.16 -11.09 18.19
C GLU A 144 4.30 -10.25 17.64
N PHE A 145 4.48 -9.03 18.18
CA PHE A 145 5.48 -8.06 17.75
C PHE A 145 6.68 -8.10 18.68
N SER A 146 7.82 -8.59 18.19
CA SER A 146 9.03 -8.80 19.00
C SER A 146 10.08 -7.71 18.83
N LYS A 147 9.97 -6.83 17.81
CA LYS A 147 10.91 -5.74 17.58
C LYS A 147 10.25 -4.59 16.85
N MET A 148 10.50 -3.38 17.35
CA MET A 148 10.19 -2.11 16.68
C MET A 148 11.42 -1.61 15.91
N ARG A 149 11.24 -0.62 15.05
CA ARG A 149 12.32 -0.01 14.27
C ARG A 149 13.39 0.64 15.17
N GLY A 150 12.97 1.23 16.29
CA GLY A 150 13.87 1.77 17.31
C GLY A 150 13.21 1.80 18.69
N GLY A 151 13.91 1.27 19.70
CA GLY A 151 13.37 1.15 21.06
C GLY A 151 12.33 0.05 21.22
N THR A 152 11.45 0.21 22.21
CA THR A 152 10.47 -0.81 22.65
C THR A 152 9.01 -0.39 22.44
N ARG A 153 8.74 0.90 22.16
CA ARG A 153 7.37 1.40 21.97
C ARG A 153 6.80 0.95 20.62
N ILE A 154 5.66 0.26 20.65
CA ILE A 154 4.87 -0.06 19.44
C ILE A 154 3.82 1.00 19.19
N GLN A 155 3.48 1.22 17.90
CA GLN A 155 2.37 2.06 17.47
C GLN A 155 1.76 1.55 16.17
N LEU A 156 0.44 1.32 16.17
CA LEU A 156 -0.37 0.99 15.00
C LEU A 156 -1.78 1.56 15.18
N SER A 157 -2.38 2.11 14.12
CA SER A 157 -3.80 2.52 14.14
C SER A 157 -4.72 1.34 13.86
N GLU A 158 -4.52 0.61 12.75
CA GLU A 158 -5.41 -0.48 12.36
C GLU A 158 -4.64 -1.72 11.92
N ILE A 159 -5.27 -2.89 12.14
CA ILE A 159 -4.90 -4.19 11.56
C ILE A 159 -6.09 -4.69 10.76
N SER A 160 -5.89 -4.88 9.46
CA SER A 160 -6.95 -5.28 8.52
C SER A 160 -6.63 -6.61 7.86
N PHE A 161 -7.65 -7.38 7.46
CA PHE A 161 -7.52 -8.59 6.67
C PHE A 161 -8.38 -8.49 5.41
N TYR A 162 -7.89 -9.04 4.28
CA TYR A 162 -8.53 -8.96 2.97
C TYR A 162 -8.68 -10.35 2.34
N LYS A 163 -9.86 -10.66 1.80
CA LYS A 163 -10.14 -11.97 1.17
C LYS A 163 -9.40 -12.19 -0.14
N THR A 164 -9.07 -11.13 -0.84
CA THR A 164 -8.40 -11.22 -2.13
C THR A 164 -7.18 -10.31 -2.17
N ILE A 165 -6.26 -10.67 -3.06
CA ILE A 165 -5.07 -9.87 -3.32
C ILE A 165 -5.50 -8.64 -4.12
N GLN A 166 -5.05 -7.48 -3.69
CA GLN A 166 -5.19 -6.27 -4.47
C GLN A 166 -4.37 -6.41 -5.77
N LYS A 167 -5.05 -6.50 -6.91
CA LYS A 167 -4.39 -6.60 -8.22
C LYS A 167 -4.11 -5.23 -8.78
N ALA A 168 -2.96 -5.09 -9.43
CA ALA A 168 -2.71 -3.93 -10.24
C ALA A 168 -3.70 -3.87 -11.40
N LEU A 169 -4.20 -2.68 -11.69
CA LEU A 169 -5.00 -2.42 -12.89
C LEU A 169 -4.13 -2.61 -14.14
N PRO A 170 -4.67 -3.18 -15.20
CA PRO A 170 -4.01 -3.12 -16.50
C PRO A 170 -3.97 -1.66 -16.96
N ILE A 171 -2.77 -1.15 -17.18
CA ILE A 171 -2.55 0.21 -17.70
C ILE A 171 -1.68 0.13 -18.95
N SER A 172 -1.85 1.08 -19.84
CA SER A 172 -1.00 1.24 -21.02
C SER A 172 -0.37 2.63 -21.07
N PHE A 173 0.85 2.70 -21.58
CA PHE A 173 1.56 3.95 -21.79
C PHE A 173 0.86 4.81 -22.84
N VAL A 174 0.67 6.11 -22.57
CA VAL A 174 0.12 7.09 -23.50
C VAL A 174 1.18 8.07 -23.96
N SER A 175 1.87 8.71 -23.03
CA SER A 175 2.90 9.71 -23.29
C SER A 175 3.79 9.92 -22.06
N GLY A 176 4.96 10.53 -22.25
CA GLY A 176 5.84 10.88 -21.14
C GLY A 176 7.08 11.64 -21.59
N THR A 177 7.80 12.18 -20.61
CA THR A 177 9.05 12.93 -20.81
C THR A 177 10.22 11.98 -21.05
N GLY A 178 11.06 12.31 -22.01
CA GLY A 178 12.25 11.54 -22.39
C GLY A 178 12.07 10.76 -23.69
N ARG A 179 13.16 10.60 -24.43
CA ARG A 179 13.17 10.04 -25.78
C ARG A 179 13.94 8.74 -25.90
N ILE A 180 14.57 8.27 -24.83
CA ILE A 180 15.39 7.06 -24.85
C ILE A 180 14.49 5.84 -24.73
N ALA A 181 14.37 5.06 -25.79
CA ALA A 181 13.50 3.88 -25.83
C ALA A 181 13.82 2.83 -24.74
N LYS A 182 15.10 2.65 -24.40
CA LYS A 182 15.53 1.63 -23.44
C LYS A 182 15.38 2.02 -21.97
N GLU A 183 15.35 3.32 -21.66
CA GLU A 183 15.21 3.86 -20.31
C GLU A 183 14.14 4.98 -20.29
N GLY A 184 13.14 4.86 -21.16
CA GLY A 184 12.06 5.84 -21.29
C GLY A 184 10.87 5.58 -20.37
N PRO A 185 9.90 6.52 -20.33
CA PRO A 185 8.75 6.45 -19.43
C PRO A 185 7.83 5.24 -19.66
N ALA A 186 7.82 4.64 -20.86
CA ALA A 186 7.05 3.43 -21.15
C ALA A 186 7.52 2.19 -20.35
N MET A 187 8.79 2.19 -19.93
CA MET A 187 9.35 1.11 -19.09
C MET A 187 8.68 1.02 -17.71
N THR A 188 8.01 2.09 -17.27
CA THR A 188 7.34 2.09 -15.96
C THR A 188 6.01 1.31 -15.93
N CYS A 189 5.58 0.72 -17.04
CA CYS A 189 4.37 -0.11 -17.10
C CYS A 189 4.50 -1.31 -18.05
N ASP A 190 5.72 -1.77 -18.33
CA ASP A 190 5.98 -2.90 -19.22
C ASP A 190 5.94 -4.28 -18.53
N GLY A 191 5.81 -4.29 -17.21
CA GLY A 191 5.74 -5.49 -16.37
C GLY A 191 7.11 -6.13 -16.09
N HIS A 192 8.21 -5.46 -16.43
CA HIS A 192 9.56 -5.95 -16.26
C HIS A 192 10.32 -5.15 -15.21
N LEU A 193 10.52 -5.69 -14.02
CA LEU A 193 11.18 -5.00 -12.90
C LEU A 193 12.63 -4.54 -13.18
N TYR A 194 13.31 -5.16 -14.15
CA TYR A 194 14.71 -4.85 -14.51
C TYR A 194 14.83 -3.82 -15.63
N THR A 195 13.73 -3.37 -16.21
CA THR A 195 13.67 -2.17 -17.05
C THR A 195 13.34 -0.97 -16.17
N LYS A 196 13.70 0.23 -16.62
CA LYS A 196 13.48 1.44 -15.82
C LYS A 196 13.34 2.68 -16.69
N TRP A 197 12.63 3.65 -16.18
CA TRP A 197 12.71 5.01 -16.65
C TRP A 197 13.83 5.71 -15.89
N CYS A 198 14.90 6.08 -16.62
CA CYS A 198 16.02 6.82 -16.06
C CYS A 198 16.29 8.05 -16.93
N LEU A 199 16.05 9.25 -16.40
CA LEU A 199 16.08 10.51 -17.14
C LEU A 199 16.81 11.58 -16.36
N ASP A 200 17.66 12.36 -17.06
CA ASP A 200 18.34 13.53 -16.54
C ASP A 200 18.31 14.67 -17.56
N GLU A 201 17.18 15.29 -17.71
CA GLU A 201 16.94 16.42 -18.63
C GLU A 201 16.29 17.58 -17.85
N PRO A 202 17.05 18.35 -17.06
CA PRO A 202 16.51 19.38 -16.13
C PRO A 202 15.58 20.40 -16.77
N ARG A 203 15.74 20.67 -18.06
CA ARG A 203 14.89 21.60 -18.82
C ARG A 203 13.49 21.06 -19.12
N GLU A 204 13.32 19.74 -19.02
CA GLU A 204 12.07 19.02 -19.26
C GLU A 204 11.26 18.78 -17.97
N MET A 205 11.79 19.21 -16.82
CA MET A 205 11.07 19.05 -15.53
C MET A 205 9.85 19.97 -15.45
N PRO A 206 8.74 19.51 -14.81
CA PRO A 206 8.58 18.22 -14.17
C PRO A 206 8.51 17.07 -15.18
N TYR A 207 9.13 15.92 -14.85
CA TYR A 207 9.05 14.74 -15.70
C TYR A 207 7.66 14.13 -15.59
N THR A 208 7.02 13.88 -16.72
CA THR A 208 5.65 13.40 -16.75
C THR A 208 5.51 12.03 -17.39
N VAL A 209 4.56 11.25 -16.93
CA VAL A 209 4.08 10.05 -17.61
C VAL A 209 2.56 9.96 -17.49
N VAL A 210 1.91 9.54 -18.57
CA VAL A 210 0.46 9.38 -18.65
C VAL A 210 0.14 7.93 -19.00
N PHE A 211 -0.80 7.36 -18.27
CA PHE A 211 -1.33 6.00 -18.47
C PHE A 211 -2.82 6.03 -18.81
N ASP A 212 -3.28 5.06 -19.61
CA ASP A 212 -4.67 4.75 -19.88
C ASP A 212 -5.07 3.47 -19.13
N ALA A 213 -6.05 3.58 -18.24
CA ALA A 213 -6.65 2.44 -17.52
C ALA A 213 -7.81 1.79 -18.31
N SER A 214 -7.96 2.12 -19.60
CA SER A 214 -8.96 1.64 -20.55
C SER A 214 -10.39 2.11 -20.26
N GLN A 215 -10.77 2.31 -19.02
CA GLN A 215 -12.06 2.82 -18.56
C GLN A 215 -11.90 3.70 -17.32
N ALA A 216 -12.91 4.51 -17.03
CA ALA A 216 -12.91 5.28 -15.79
C ALA A 216 -12.95 4.34 -14.58
N THR A 217 -11.92 4.40 -13.75
CA THR A 217 -11.76 3.53 -12.58
C THR A 217 -11.24 4.38 -11.41
N GLU A 218 -11.80 4.22 -10.24
CA GLU A 218 -11.23 4.81 -9.03
C GLU A 218 -10.04 3.95 -8.56
N ILE A 219 -8.91 4.60 -8.25
CA ILE A 219 -7.76 3.92 -7.66
C ILE A 219 -7.76 4.10 -6.15
N SER A 220 -7.62 2.98 -5.42
CA SER A 220 -7.49 2.97 -3.98
C SER A 220 -6.04 3.27 -3.53
N SER A 221 -5.06 2.90 -4.38
CA SER A 221 -3.64 3.17 -4.16
C SER A 221 -2.86 3.12 -5.48
N TYR A 222 -1.63 3.65 -5.44
CA TYR A 222 -0.65 3.47 -6.51
C TYR A 222 0.71 3.06 -5.94
N GLY A 223 1.50 2.34 -6.72
CA GLY A 223 2.84 1.89 -6.38
C GLY A 223 3.90 2.57 -7.24
N LEU A 224 5.01 2.98 -6.63
CA LEU A 224 6.24 3.39 -7.29
C LEU A 224 7.32 2.38 -6.93
N THR A 225 7.95 1.77 -7.93
CA THR A 225 9.01 0.77 -7.73
C THR A 225 10.36 1.37 -8.05
N THR A 226 11.31 1.25 -7.14
CA THR A 226 12.69 1.71 -7.30
C THR A 226 13.41 0.93 -8.40
N GLY A 227 14.47 1.52 -8.97
CA GLY A 227 15.29 0.87 -9.98
C GLY A 227 16.13 -0.30 -9.43
N ASP A 228 16.72 -1.06 -10.33
CA ASP A 228 17.56 -2.23 -10.06
C ASP A 228 18.93 -1.89 -9.42
N ASP A 229 19.34 -0.63 -9.46
CA ASP A 229 20.57 -0.09 -8.89
C ASP A 229 20.35 1.05 -7.89
N THR A 230 19.12 1.17 -7.35
CA THR A 230 18.74 2.21 -6.39
C THR A 230 19.60 2.18 -5.12
N HIS A 231 20.04 1.01 -4.67
CA HIS A 231 20.95 0.92 -3.53
C HIS A 231 22.21 1.81 -3.69
N THR A 232 22.73 1.91 -4.90
CA THR A 232 23.85 2.80 -5.22
C THR A 232 23.41 4.23 -5.53
N TYR A 233 22.23 4.40 -6.13
CA TYR A 233 21.77 5.66 -6.69
C TYR A 233 20.42 6.13 -6.11
N PHE A 234 20.21 5.95 -4.80
CA PHE A 234 18.95 6.32 -4.11
C PHE A 234 18.58 7.81 -4.25
N THR A 235 19.57 8.66 -4.53
CA THR A 235 19.37 10.10 -4.79
C THR A 235 18.50 10.37 -6.02
N ARG A 236 18.25 9.38 -6.88
CA ARG A 236 17.39 9.44 -8.06
C ARG A 236 15.91 9.17 -7.73
N ASN A 237 15.59 8.76 -6.50
CA ASN A 237 14.20 8.56 -6.06
C ASN A 237 13.44 9.87 -6.04
N PRO A 238 12.19 9.93 -6.54
CA PRO A 238 11.36 11.11 -6.41
C PRO A 238 10.96 11.36 -4.95
N ILE A 239 10.96 12.64 -4.56
CA ILE A 239 10.51 13.10 -3.23
C ILE A 239 9.38 14.13 -3.32
N ASP A 240 9.23 14.82 -4.46
CA ASP A 240 8.05 15.64 -4.74
C ASP A 240 7.42 15.18 -6.06
N TRP A 241 6.15 14.86 -6.01
CA TRP A 241 5.38 14.52 -7.21
C TRP A 241 3.90 14.82 -7.04
N ARG A 242 3.21 14.88 -8.17
CA ARG A 242 1.76 15.05 -8.26
C ARG A 242 1.17 13.92 -9.07
N VAL A 243 -0.01 13.45 -8.66
CA VAL A 243 -0.83 12.52 -9.45
C VAL A 243 -2.14 13.21 -9.79
N SER A 244 -2.52 13.14 -11.06
CA SER A 244 -3.77 13.72 -11.55
C SER A 244 -4.54 12.70 -12.37
N GLY A 245 -5.88 12.77 -12.31
CA GLY A 245 -6.79 11.97 -13.11
C GLY A 245 -7.53 12.82 -14.14
N SER A 246 -7.88 12.22 -15.29
CA SER A 246 -8.66 12.84 -16.37
C SER A 246 -9.49 11.81 -17.12
N ASN A 247 -10.61 12.23 -17.71
CA ASN A 247 -11.41 11.40 -18.61
C ASN A 247 -11.25 11.79 -20.10
N ASP A 248 -10.65 12.94 -20.39
CA ASP A 248 -10.50 13.51 -21.73
C ASP A 248 -9.06 13.89 -22.12
N LYS A 249 -8.09 13.73 -21.21
CA LYS A 249 -6.67 14.14 -21.33
C LYS A 249 -6.46 15.68 -21.47
N GLN A 250 -7.52 16.46 -21.27
CA GLN A 250 -7.47 17.93 -21.32
C GLN A 250 -7.71 18.51 -19.92
N ASN A 251 -8.76 18.06 -19.25
CA ASN A 251 -9.12 18.52 -17.93
C ASN A 251 -8.57 17.55 -16.88
N TRP A 252 -7.61 18.01 -16.06
CA TRP A 252 -6.92 17.20 -15.06
C TRP A 252 -7.30 17.60 -13.65
N THR A 253 -7.70 16.64 -12.84
CA THR A 253 -7.99 16.81 -11.41
C THR A 253 -6.84 16.22 -10.59
N VAL A 254 -6.24 17.02 -9.71
CA VAL A 254 -5.20 16.52 -8.80
C VAL A 254 -5.84 15.60 -7.78
N ILE A 255 -5.34 14.36 -7.67
CA ILE A 255 -5.81 13.36 -6.73
C ILE A 255 -4.79 13.08 -5.61
N ASP A 256 -3.52 13.40 -5.85
CA ASP A 256 -2.47 13.34 -4.82
C ASP A 256 -1.36 14.35 -5.10
N ASN A 257 -0.74 14.87 -4.03
CA ASN A 257 0.35 15.82 -4.13
C ASN A 257 1.32 15.60 -2.96
N ARG A 258 2.47 15.02 -3.26
CA ARG A 258 3.50 14.68 -2.28
C ARG A 258 4.63 15.71 -2.31
N LYS A 259 5.06 16.10 -1.11
CA LYS A 259 6.18 17.03 -0.92
C LYS A 259 7.11 16.49 0.15
N TYR A 260 8.41 16.45 -0.15
CA TYR A 260 9.46 15.94 0.75
C TYR A 260 9.18 14.51 1.25
N ASP A 261 8.50 13.69 0.44
CA ASP A 261 8.22 12.30 0.78
C ASP A 261 9.46 11.43 0.55
N ARG A 262 10.17 11.13 1.63
CA ARG A 262 11.42 10.35 1.61
C ARG A 262 11.21 8.89 1.99
N ARG A 263 10.03 8.33 1.71
CA ARG A 263 9.74 6.92 2.00
C ARG A 263 10.49 5.95 1.12
N MET A 264 10.74 6.31 -0.15
CA MET A 264 11.55 5.50 -1.04
C MET A 264 12.99 5.47 -0.52
N ARG A 265 13.48 4.27 -0.20
CA ARG A 265 14.79 4.04 0.41
C ARG A 265 15.79 3.56 -0.64
N ASP A 266 17.00 3.24 -0.18
CA ASP A 266 18.12 2.67 -0.94
C ASP A 266 17.97 1.15 -1.19
N GLU A 267 16.74 0.71 -1.46
CA GLU A 267 16.40 -0.68 -1.75
C GLU A 267 16.11 -0.85 -3.25
N ASN A 268 16.72 -1.85 -3.89
CA ASN A 268 16.49 -2.18 -5.30
C ASN A 268 15.12 -2.84 -5.48
N LEU A 269 14.43 -2.53 -6.58
CA LEU A 269 13.20 -3.18 -7.04
C LEU A 269 12.11 -3.24 -5.98
N LYS A 270 12.11 -2.29 -5.06
CA LYS A 270 11.14 -2.19 -3.97
C LYS A 270 9.95 -1.34 -4.38
N GLU A 271 8.75 -1.91 -4.29
CA GLU A 271 7.50 -1.16 -4.45
C GLU A 271 7.12 -0.42 -3.16
N TYR A 272 6.86 0.87 -3.28
CA TYR A 272 6.31 1.73 -2.24
C TYR A 272 4.91 2.16 -2.63
N ARG A 273 3.92 1.84 -1.79
CA ARG A 273 2.51 2.12 -2.06
C ARG A 273 2.05 3.41 -1.39
N TYR A 274 1.18 4.12 -2.09
CA TYR A 274 0.66 5.42 -1.71
C TYR A 274 -0.85 5.45 -1.90
N LYS A 275 -1.58 5.98 -0.91
CA LYS A 275 -3.01 6.23 -1.02
C LYS A 275 -3.22 7.66 -1.54
N PRO A 276 -4.03 7.87 -2.59
CA PRO A 276 -4.39 9.22 -3.03
C PRO A 276 -5.12 9.98 -1.91
N SER A 277 -4.83 11.29 -1.79
CA SER A 277 -5.49 12.15 -0.79
C SER A 277 -6.90 12.55 -1.18
N ALA A 278 -7.21 12.57 -2.49
CA ALA A 278 -8.52 12.91 -3.05
C ALA A 278 -8.85 11.96 -4.21
N PRO A 279 -9.22 10.68 -3.92
CA PRO A 279 -9.51 9.70 -4.96
C PRO A 279 -10.69 10.12 -5.83
N GLY A 280 -10.72 9.63 -7.06
CA GLY A 280 -11.80 9.87 -8.01
C GLY A 280 -11.69 8.88 -9.18
N SER A 281 -12.78 8.74 -9.95
CA SER A 281 -12.87 7.79 -11.05
C SER A 281 -12.43 8.44 -12.37
N PHE A 282 -11.29 7.99 -12.90
CA PHE A 282 -10.68 8.52 -14.11
C PHE A 282 -10.20 7.39 -15.03
N ARG A 283 -10.20 7.66 -16.34
CA ARG A 283 -9.62 6.77 -17.34
C ARG A 283 -8.11 6.99 -17.46
N TYR A 284 -7.64 8.24 -17.41
CA TYR A 284 -6.25 8.59 -17.61
C TYR A 284 -5.65 9.07 -16.30
N TYR A 285 -4.43 8.61 -16.00
CA TYR A 285 -3.65 8.98 -14.83
C TYR A 285 -2.33 9.57 -15.26
N ARG A 286 -1.98 10.76 -14.72
CA ARG A 286 -0.73 11.46 -14.98
C ARG A 286 0.07 11.59 -13.71
N PHE A 287 1.32 11.17 -13.76
CA PHE A 287 2.32 11.43 -12.74
C PHE A 287 3.24 12.55 -13.23
N GLU A 288 3.56 13.49 -12.33
CA GLU A 288 4.45 14.62 -12.56
C GLU A 288 5.50 14.60 -11.45
N PHE A 289 6.74 14.18 -11.77
CA PHE A 289 7.85 14.13 -10.82
C PHE A 289 8.58 15.46 -10.83
N ILE A 290 8.54 16.16 -9.69
CA ILE A 290 8.92 17.58 -9.54
C ILE A 290 10.31 17.70 -8.95
N ARG A 291 10.69 16.79 -8.04
CA ARG A 291 12.00 16.81 -7.38
C ARG A 291 12.42 15.39 -6.99
N MET A 292 13.69 15.10 -7.13
CA MET A 292 14.35 13.89 -6.66
C MET A 292 15.11 14.14 -5.34
N GLU A 293 15.52 13.09 -4.66
CA GLU A 293 16.27 13.14 -3.39
C GLU A 293 17.58 13.93 -3.52
N GLY A 294 18.27 13.79 -4.67
CA GLY A 294 19.49 14.55 -4.95
C GLY A 294 19.67 14.79 -6.45
N GLY A 295 19.67 16.09 -6.84
CA GLY A 295 19.83 16.48 -8.24
C GLY A 295 18.53 16.39 -9.05
N THR A 296 18.67 16.14 -10.35
CA THR A 296 17.56 16.20 -11.33
C THR A 296 17.26 14.86 -11.98
N ARG A 297 18.11 13.84 -11.78
CA ARG A 297 17.95 12.54 -12.41
C ARG A 297 16.87 11.75 -11.70
N LEU A 298 15.82 11.36 -12.45
CA LEU A 298 14.75 10.43 -12.01
C LEU A 298 15.14 8.99 -12.33
N GLN A 299 14.73 8.04 -11.46
CA GLN A 299 14.81 6.61 -11.75
C GLN A 299 13.66 5.87 -11.09
N LEU A 300 12.87 5.12 -11.89
CA LEU A 300 11.79 4.23 -11.46
C LEU A 300 11.73 3.00 -12.36
N SER A 301 11.53 1.80 -11.80
CA SER A 301 11.25 0.59 -12.59
C SER A 301 9.79 0.52 -13.00
N GLU A 302 8.87 0.53 -12.05
CA GLU A 302 7.45 0.32 -12.31
C GLU A 302 6.56 1.34 -11.60
N ILE A 303 5.46 1.70 -12.26
CA ILE A 303 4.33 2.42 -11.68
C ILE A 303 3.09 1.55 -11.82
N LYS A 304 2.41 1.27 -10.72
CA LYS A 304 1.19 0.44 -10.69
C LYS A 304 0.03 1.21 -10.10
N LEU A 305 -1.16 1.00 -10.64
CA LEU A 305 -2.42 1.51 -10.11
C LEU A 305 -3.21 0.35 -9.52
N TYR A 306 -3.91 0.57 -8.41
CA TYR A 306 -4.70 -0.45 -7.70
C TYR A 306 -6.09 0.08 -7.39
N ASN A 307 -7.11 -0.73 -7.57
CA ASN A 307 -8.49 -0.45 -7.18
C ASN A 307 -8.93 -1.29 -5.97
#